data_b9e2b0db6eccb5c3e68d33a7120ad8ae
#
_entry.id   b9e2b0db6eccb5c3e68d33a7120ad8ae
#
_cell.length_a   1.000
_cell.length_b   1.000
_cell.length_c   1.000
_cell.angle_alpha   90.00
_cell.angle_beta   90.00
_cell.angle_gamma   90.00
#
_symmetry.space_group_name_H-M   'P 1'
#
loop_
_entity.id
_entity.type
_entity.pdbx_description
1 polymer ?
#
loop_
_entity_poly.entity_id
_entity_poly.type
_entity_poly.pdbx_seq_one_letter_code
_entity_poly.pdbx_strand_id
1 'polypeptide(L)'
;MTNIIIQISKYIIILLMAAYTFSCFSIFTRNYEDEEKRVLIRQDVLLFLLQMVSFFAMYTAKKDLRILFIYAALAVVILGVILLYNLIYPSVSRLVVNNMCMLITAGMIMITRLSVDSKSPYGIAVKQLAFVIVGVSFGLIVPVLIRKMEFLENWTYIYAGVGGAALLVVALFAATSGGA
;
A
#
# COMPACT_ATOMS: atom_id res chain seq x y z
N MET A 1 -12.69 -15.31 -24.91
CA MET A 1 -13.04 -14.00 -24.33
C MET A 1 -12.20 -13.67 -23.08
N THR A 2 -12.02 -14.58 -22.12
CA THR A 2 -11.23 -14.35 -20.89
C THR A 2 -9.79 -13.89 -21.16
N ASN A 3 -9.09 -14.47 -22.13
CA ASN A 3 -7.71 -14.10 -22.45
C ASN A 3 -7.57 -12.65 -22.97
N ILE A 4 -8.57 -12.16 -23.72
CA ILE A 4 -8.58 -10.77 -24.23
C ILE A 4 -8.76 -9.79 -23.07
N ILE A 5 -9.66 -10.09 -22.13
CA ILE A 5 -9.89 -9.25 -20.93
C ILE A 5 -8.63 -9.17 -20.09
N ILE A 6 -7.94 -10.30 -19.88
CA ILE A 6 -6.68 -10.33 -19.12
C ILE A 6 -5.57 -9.52 -19.81
N GLN A 7 -5.47 -9.61 -21.14
CA GLN A 7 -4.48 -8.83 -21.89
C GLN A 7 -4.78 -7.32 -21.80
N ILE A 8 -6.02 -6.92 -22.03
CA ILE A 8 -6.43 -5.51 -21.92
C ILE A 8 -6.17 -4.99 -20.50
N SER A 9 -6.51 -5.77 -19.47
CA SER A 9 -6.28 -5.39 -18.08
C SER A 9 -4.81 -5.11 -17.76
N LYS A 10 -3.86 -5.84 -18.34
CA LYS A 10 -2.41 -5.57 -18.16
C LYS A 10 -2.04 -4.17 -18.65
N TYR A 11 -2.49 -3.78 -19.84
CA TYR A 11 -2.20 -2.46 -20.39
C TYR A 11 -2.86 -1.34 -19.57
N ILE A 12 -4.10 -1.57 -19.12
CA ILE A 12 -4.81 -0.62 -18.26
C ILE A 12 -4.08 -0.43 -16.93
N ILE A 13 -3.61 -1.51 -16.29
CA ILE A 13 -2.84 -1.45 -15.03
C ILE A 13 -1.56 -0.63 -15.22
N ILE A 14 -0.81 -0.88 -16.31
CA ILE A 14 0.42 -0.12 -16.61
C ILE A 14 0.10 1.36 -16.82
N LEU A 15 -0.95 1.67 -17.57
CA LEU A 15 -1.39 3.04 -17.84
C LEU A 15 -1.80 3.76 -16.54
N LEU A 16 -2.56 3.08 -15.66
CA LEU A 16 -2.99 3.63 -14.37
C LEU A 16 -1.79 3.88 -13.44
N MET A 17 -0.82 2.97 -13.40
CA MET A 17 0.42 3.17 -12.63
C MET A 17 1.23 4.35 -13.17
N ALA A 18 1.38 4.47 -14.50
CA ALA A 18 2.05 5.60 -15.12
C ALA A 18 1.32 6.92 -14.84
N ALA A 19 -0.01 6.94 -14.95
CA ALA A 19 -0.83 8.12 -14.64
C ALA A 19 -0.73 8.52 -13.16
N TYR A 20 -0.69 7.55 -12.25
CA TYR A 20 -0.48 7.79 -10.83
C TYR A 20 0.90 8.41 -10.56
N THR A 21 1.97 7.82 -11.11
CA THR A 21 3.33 8.33 -10.99
C THR A 21 3.46 9.74 -11.55
N PHE A 22 2.89 9.99 -12.72
CA PHE A 22 2.85 11.34 -13.31
C PHE A 22 2.12 12.35 -12.39
N SER A 23 1.02 11.92 -11.76
CA SER A 23 0.29 12.76 -10.81
C SER A 23 1.12 13.09 -9.57
N CYS A 24 1.99 12.17 -9.09
CA CYS A 24 2.91 12.44 -7.98
C CYS A 24 3.91 13.54 -8.31
N PHE A 25 4.51 13.51 -9.51
CA PHE A 25 5.44 14.56 -9.94
C PHE A 25 4.75 15.89 -10.24
N SER A 26 3.50 15.86 -10.73
CA SER A 26 2.72 17.05 -11.05
C SER A 26 2.43 17.94 -9.83
N ILE A 27 2.43 17.37 -8.61
CA ILE A 27 2.21 18.15 -7.36
C ILE A 27 3.33 19.17 -7.16
N PHE A 28 4.58 18.81 -7.42
CA PHE A 28 5.73 19.70 -7.21
C PHE A 28 5.73 20.94 -8.12
N THR A 29 4.94 20.91 -9.18
CA THR A 29 4.85 22.03 -10.14
C THR A 29 3.68 22.96 -9.82
N ARG A 30 2.85 22.64 -8.81
CA ARG A 30 1.66 23.40 -8.46
C ARG A 30 1.92 24.38 -7.32
N ASN A 31 1.53 25.65 -7.52
CA ASN A 31 1.73 26.74 -6.55
C ASN A 31 0.46 27.11 -5.78
N TYR A 32 -0.70 26.55 -6.12
CA TYR A 32 -1.98 26.87 -5.50
C TYR A 32 -2.55 25.66 -4.74
N GLU A 33 -3.01 25.87 -3.50
CA GLU A 33 -3.57 24.84 -2.63
C GLU A 33 -4.77 24.09 -3.25
N ASP A 34 -5.62 24.78 -4.00
CA ASP A 34 -6.80 24.18 -4.63
C ASP A 34 -6.43 23.24 -5.81
N GLU A 35 -5.32 23.52 -6.48
CA GLU A 35 -4.80 22.63 -7.52
C GLU A 35 -4.16 21.39 -6.91
N GLU A 36 -3.44 21.55 -5.80
CA GLU A 36 -2.85 20.45 -5.06
C GLU A 36 -3.94 19.48 -4.55
N LYS A 37 -5.01 19.99 -3.94
CA LYS A 37 -6.16 19.18 -3.50
C LYS A 37 -6.79 18.39 -4.63
N ARG A 38 -6.95 18.98 -5.81
CA ARG A 38 -7.48 18.29 -7.00
C ARG A 38 -6.59 17.15 -7.46
N VAL A 39 -5.28 17.35 -7.46
CA VAL A 39 -4.32 16.32 -7.84
C VAL A 39 -4.33 15.17 -6.83
N LEU A 40 -4.42 15.46 -5.53
CA LEU A 40 -4.50 14.44 -4.48
C LEU A 40 -5.79 13.60 -4.60
N ILE A 41 -6.94 14.22 -4.83
CA ILE A 41 -8.20 13.49 -5.09
C ILE A 41 -8.07 12.60 -6.34
N ARG A 42 -7.43 13.10 -7.38
CA ARG A 42 -7.17 12.32 -8.60
C ARG A 42 -6.28 11.10 -8.30
N GLN A 43 -5.29 11.23 -7.43
CA GLN A 43 -4.45 10.11 -6.98
C GLN A 43 -5.28 9.05 -6.23
N ASP A 44 -6.17 9.48 -5.32
CA ASP A 44 -7.07 8.57 -4.61
C ASP A 44 -7.93 7.78 -5.59
N VAL A 45 -8.52 8.46 -6.58
CA VAL A 45 -9.34 7.81 -7.63
C VAL A 45 -8.51 6.82 -8.45
N LEU A 46 -7.30 7.21 -8.88
CA LEU A 46 -6.41 6.33 -9.64
C LEU A 46 -6.00 5.09 -8.85
N LEU A 47 -5.76 5.24 -7.54
CA LEU A 47 -5.43 4.15 -6.64
C LEU A 47 -6.58 3.13 -6.54
N PHE A 48 -7.81 3.60 -6.30
CA PHE A 48 -8.99 2.72 -6.25
C PHE A 48 -9.30 2.07 -7.59
N LEU A 49 -9.13 2.79 -8.71
CA LEU A 49 -9.28 2.23 -10.06
C LEU A 49 -8.24 1.13 -10.33
N LEU A 50 -6.98 1.37 -9.97
CA LEU A 50 -5.92 0.38 -10.12
C LEU A 50 -6.24 -0.90 -9.33
N GLN A 51 -6.68 -0.73 -8.08
CA GLN A 51 -7.09 -1.82 -7.22
C GLN A 51 -8.25 -2.60 -7.82
N MET A 52 -9.32 -1.91 -8.25
CA MET A 52 -10.49 -2.51 -8.86
C MET A 52 -10.14 -3.31 -10.12
N VAL A 53 -9.42 -2.71 -11.06
CA VAL A 53 -9.04 -3.37 -12.33
C VAL A 53 -8.19 -4.60 -12.07
N SER A 54 -7.22 -4.52 -11.15
CA SER A 54 -6.30 -5.63 -10.85
C SER A 54 -7.03 -6.82 -10.23
N PHE A 55 -7.88 -6.58 -9.24
CA PHE A 55 -8.65 -7.65 -8.58
C PHE A 55 -9.75 -8.21 -9.49
N PHE A 56 -10.38 -7.37 -10.32
CA PHE A 56 -11.36 -7.82 -11.31
C PHE A 56 -10.71 -8.71 -12.37
N ALA A 57 -9.50 -8.36 -12.84
CA ALA A 57 -8.73 -9.20 -13.77
C ALA A 57 -8.40 -10.58 -13.16
N MET A 58 -8.01 -10.62 -11.88
CA MET A 58 -7.77 -11.88 -11.17
C MET A 58 -9.06 -12.68 -10.98
N TYR A 59 -10.17 -12.02 -10.65
CA TYR A 59 -11.47 -12.67 -10.52
C TYR A 59 -11.94 -13.30 -11.85
N THR A 60 -11.82 -12.58 -12.96
CA THR A 60 -12.20 -13.11 -14.28
C THR A 60 -11.34 -14.31 -14.72
N ALA A 61 -10.06 -14.35 -14.28
CA ALA A 61 -9.15 -15.44 -14.58
C ALA A 61 -9.47 -16.72 -13.78
N LYS A 62 -9.84 -16.61 -12.52
CA LYS A 62 -10.01 -17.75 -11.61
C LYS A 62 -11.46 -18.02 -11.18
N LYS A 63 -12.36 -17.06 -11.35
CA LYS A 63 -13.79 -17.09 -10.99
C LYS A 63 -14.04 -17.46 -9.51
N ASP A 64 -13.12 -17.07 -8.62
CA ASP A 64 -13.22 -17.32 -7.18
C ASP A 64 -13.64 -16.07 -6.41
N LEU A 65 -14.77 -16.13 -5.72
CA LEU A 65 -15.33 -15.02 -4.93
C LEU A 65 -14.41 -14.56 -3.80
N ARG A 66 -13.49 -15.40 -3.33
CA ARG A 66 -12.53 -15.05 -2.27
C ARG A 66 -11.64 -13.86 -2.67
N ILE A 67 -11.34 -13.73 -3.97
CA ILE A 67 -10.58 -12.59 -4.51
C ILE A 67 -11.35 -11.29 -4.29
N LEU A 68 -12.67 -11.32 -4.46
CA LEU A 68 -13.53 -10.15 -4.26
C LEU A 68 -13.63 -9.74 -2.78
N PHE A 69 -13.62 -10.72 -1.86
CA PHE A 69 -13.57 -10.45 -0.42
C PHE A 69 -12.25 -9.79 -0.01
N ILE A 70 -11.10 -10.27 -0.53
CA ILE A 70 -9.79 -9.65 -0.28
C ILE A 70 -9.76 -8.23 -0.83
N TYR A 71 -10.31 -8.00 -2.03
CA TYR A 71 -10.46 -6.66 -2.62
C TYR A 71 -11.28 -5.74 -1.71
N ALA A 72 -12.47 -6.16 -1.27
CA ALA A 72 -13.34 -5.36 -0.43
C ALA A 72 -12.69 -5.02 0.91
N ALA A 73 -12.05 -6.00 1.55
CA ALA A 73 -11.31 -5.79 2.79
C ALA A 73 -10.16 -4.80 2.62
N LEU A 74 -9.37 -4.94 1.55
CA LEU A 74 -8.28 -4.02 1.25
C LEU A 74 -8.79 -2.61 0.96
N ALA A 75 -9.89 -2.47 0.19
CA ALA A 75 -10.50 -1.17 -0.11
C ALA A 75 -10.96 -0.46 1.17
N VAL A 76 -11.58 -1.19 2.10
CA VAL A 76 -12.00 -0.64 3.40
C VAL A 76 -10.79 -0.20 4.23
N VAL A 77 -9.71 -1.01 4.26
CA VAL A 77 -8.47 -0.66 4.98
C VAL A 77 -7.84 0.61 4.39
N ILE A 78 -7.67 0.69 3.08
CA ILE A 78 -7.08 1.87 2.41
C ILE A 78 -7.92 3.13 2.65
N LEU A 79 -9.24 3.03 2.50
CA LEU A 79 -10.15 4.14 2.77
C LEU A 79 -10.07 4.57 4.25
N GLY A 80 -10.04 3.60 5.17
CA GLY A 80 -9.84 3.85 6.59
C GLY A 80 -8.53 4.57 6.88
N VAL A 81 -7.44 4.17 6.24
CA VAL A 81 -6.12 4.83 6.37
C VAL A 81 -6.19 6.29 5.94
N ILE A 82 -6.72 6.56 4.74
CA ILE A 82 -6.83 7.92 4.19
C ILE A 82 -7.67 8.80 5.12
N LEU A 83 -8.81 8.29 5.59
CA LEU A 83 -9.71 9.03 6.48
C LEU A 83 -9.07 9.29 7.86
N LEU A 84 -8.44 8.26 8.47
CA LEU A 84 -7.83 8.37 9.80
C LEU A 84 -6.64 9.34 9.78
N TYR A 85 -5.77 9.27 8.76
CA TYR A 85 -4.66 10.21 8.63
C TYR A 85 -5.14 11.64 8.44
N ASN A 86 -6.17 11.89 7.62
CA ASN A 86 -6.75 13.21 7.45
C ASN A 86 -7.39 13.76 8.75
N LEU A 87 -7.97 12.87 9.58
CA LEU A 87 -8.64 13.27 10.82
C LEU A 87 -7.65 13.52 11.96
N ILE A 88 -6.66 12.61 12.13
CA ILE A 88 -5.75 12.63 13.28
C ILE A 88 -4.57 13.58 13.02
N TYR A 89 -4.13 13.66 11.76
CA TYR A 89 -2.91 14.39 11.37
C TYR A 89 -3.16 15.37 10.20
N PRO A 90 -3.91 16.47 10.41
CA PRO A 90 -4.21 17.42 9.34
C PRO A 90 -2.97 18.11 8.76
N SER A 91 -1.84 18.10 9.49
CA SER A 91 -0.56 18.68 9.05
C SER A 91 0.35 17.71 8.27
N VAL A 92 -0.03 16.43 8.16
CA VAL A 92 0.76 15.45 7.40
C VAL A 92 0.52 15.62 5.90
N SER A 93 1.58 15.51 5.12
CA SER A 93 1.48 15.53 3.65
C SER A 93 0.63 14.35 3.15
N ARG A 94 -0.54 14.65 2.59
CA ARG A 94 -1.43 13.66 1.97
C ARG A 94 -0.74 12.86 0.86
N LEU A 95 0.22 13.47 0.17
CA LEU A 95 1.02 12.81 -0.86
C LEU A 95 1.77 11.60 -0.30
N VAL A 96 2.36 11.71 0.89
CA VAL A 96 3.07 10.60 1.54
C VAL A 96 2.11 9.48 1.91
N VAL A 97 0.93 9.81 2.45
CA VAL A 97 -0.10 8.83 2.79
C VAL A 97 -0.60 8.10 1.54
N ASN A 98 -0.88 8.82 0.46
CA ASN A 98 -1.33 8.25 -0.80
C ASN A 98 -0.28 7.31 -1.40
N ASN A 99 1.00 7.69 -1.37
CA ASN A 99 2.09 6.84 -1.84
C ASN A 99 2.26 5.57 -0.99
N MET A 100 2.11 5.68 0.33
CA MET A 100 2.08 4.52 1.22
C MET A 100 0.92 3.58 0.86
N CYS A 101 -0.28 4.10 0.67
CA CYS A 101 -1.45 3.34 0.24
C CYS A 101 -1.24 2.67 -1.12
N MET A 102 -0.59 3.36 -2.06
CA MET A 102 -0.25 2.80 -3.38
C MET A 102 0.73 1.62 -3.27
N LEU A 103 1.77 1.72 -2.44
CA LEU A 103 2.72 0.64 -2.21
C LEU A 103 2.06 -0.57 -1.55
N ILE A 104 1.20 -0.35 -0.55
CA ILE A 104 0.42 -1.42 0.09
C ILE A 104 -0.47 -2.10 -0.95
N THR A 105 -1.18 -1.33 -1.78
CA THR A 105 -2.06 -1.85 -2.84
C THR A 105 -1.28 -2.69 -3.84
N ALA A 106 -0.15 -2.19 -4.35
CA ALA A 106 0.71 -2.92 -5.29
C ALA A 106 1.24 -4.22 -4.66
N GLY A 107 1.72 -4.18 -3.42
CA GLY A 107 2.18 -5.35 -2.69
C GLY A 107 1.07 -6.39 -2.50
N MET A 108 -0.14 -5.96 -2.12
CA MET A 108 -1.28 -6.86 -1.95
C MET A 108 -1.75 -7.49 -3.26
N ILE A 109 -1.73 -6.76 -4.38
CA ILE A 109 -2.04 -7.29 -5.72
C ILE A 109 -1.05 -8.42 -6.07
N MET A 110 0.25 -8.19 -5.87
CA MET A 110 1.29 -9.19 -6.17
C MET A 110 1.16 -10.43 -5.28
N ILE A 111 0.98 -10.26 -3.98
CA ILE A 111 0.85 -11.38 -3.03
C ILE A 111 -0.44 -12.15 -3.28
N THR A 112 -1.56 -11.49 -3.56
CA THR A 112 -2.81 -12.16 -3.88
C THR A 112 -2.65 -13.00 -5.14
N ARG A 113 -2.00 -12.47 -6.18
CA ARG A 113 -1.73 -13.20 -7.42
C ARG A 113 -0.88 -14.46 -7.18
N LEU A 114 0.17 -14.37 -6.38
CA LEU A 114 1.03 -15.50 -6.02
C LEU A 114 0.30 -16.51 -5.13
N SER A 115 -0.55 -16.03 -4.24
CA SER A 115 -1.31 -16.87 -3.30
C SER A 115 -2.36 -17.74 -3.99
N VAL A 116 -2.91 -17.28 -5.10
CA VAL A 116 -3.95 -18.02 -5.86
C VAL A 116 -3.44 -19.36 -6.38
N ASP A 117 -2.17 -19.44 -6.77
CA ASP A 117 -1.56 -20.65 -7.34
C ASP A 117 -0.80 -21.50 -6.29
N SER A 118 -0.87 -21.13 -5.01
CA SER A 118 -0.18 -21.83 -3.91
C SER A 118 -0.98 -23.03 -3.38
N LYS A 119 -0.29 -23.93 -2.61
CA LYS A 119 -0.91 -25.09 -1.94
C LYS A 119 -2.01 -24.71 -0.96
N SER A 120 -1.98 -23.50 -0.42
CA SER A 120 -3.00 -22.92 0.47
C SER A 120 -3.55 -21.64 -0.17
N PRO A 121 -4.50 -21.77 -1.11
CA PRO A 121 -4.99 -20.61 -1.86
C PRO A 121 -5.55 -19.56 -0.89
N TYR A 122 -5.11 -18.32 -1.12
CA TYR A 122 -5.48 -17.12 -0.34
C TYR A 122 -4.98 -17.03 1.11
N GLY A 123 -4.46 -18.10 1.71
CA GLY A 123 -3.96 -18.07 3.10
C GLY A 123 -2.83 -17.05 3.31
N ILE A 124 -1.93 -16.94 2.35
CA ILE A 124 -0.81 -15.97 2.39
C ILE A 124 -1.35 -14.54 2.25
N ALA A 125 -2.30 -14.31 1.33
CA ALA A 125 -2.89 -12.99 1.11
C ALA A 125 -3.67 -12.50 2.33
N VAL A 126 -4.42 -13.36 3.01
CA VAL A 126 -5.16 -13.02 4.24
C VAL A 126 -4.22 -12.71 5.39
N LYS A 127 -3.15 -13.52 5.57
CA LYS A 127 -2.11 -13.23 6.57
C LYS A 127 -1.45 -11.89 6.32
N GLN A 128 -1.11 -11.61 5.05
CA GLN A 128 -0.50 -10.33 4.67
C GLN A 128 -1.44 -9.15 4.93
N LEU A 129 -2.73 -9.30 4.64
CA LEU A 129 -3.72 -8.27 4.95
C LEU A 129 -3.79 -7.98 6.47
N ALA A 130 -3.74 -9.02 7.30
CA ALA A 130 -3.67 -8.85 8.75
C ALA A 130 -2.40 -8.09 9.17
N PHE A 131 -1.23 -8.41 8.60
CA PHE A 131 0.00 -7.67 8.87
C PHE A 131 -0.07 -6.21 8.40
N VAL A 132 -0.73 -5.93 7.28
CA VAL A 132 -0.97 -4.55 6.81
C VAL A 132 -1.81 -3.78 7.83
N ILE A 133 -2.89 -4.37 8.33
CA ILE A 133 -3.75 -3.72 9.35
C ILE A 133 -2.95 -3.41 10.61
N VAL A 134 -2.18 -4.38 11.10
CA VAL A 134 -1.32 -4.19 12.28
C VAL A 134 -0.26 -3.11 12.01
N GLY A 135 0.45 -3.19 10.88
CA GLY A 135 1.49 -2.22 10.51
C GLY A 135 0.97 -0.80 10.39
N VAL A 136 -0.19 -0.61 9.74
CA VAL A 136 -0.86 0.69 9.64
C VAL A 136 -1.29 1.21 11.00
N SER A 137 -1.83 0.35 11.88
CA SER A 137 -2.21 0.73 13.24
C SER A 137 -1.01 1.21 14.05
N PHE A 138 0.13 0.52 13.95
CA PHE A 138 1.38 0.98 14.54
C PHE A 138 1.83 2.32 13.94
N GLY A 139 1.76 2.47 12.61
CA GLY A 139 2.10 3.71 11.92
C GLY A 139 1.26 4.90 12.34
N LEU A 140 0.00 4.68 12.74
CA LEU A 140 -0.87 5.72 13.31
C LEU A 140 -0.51 6.08 14.75
N ILE A 141 -0.02 5.12 15.54
CA ILE A 141 0.30 5.33 16.96
C ILE A 141 1.64 6.05 17.13
N VAL A 142 2.63 5.73 16.29
CA VAL A 142 4.01 6.25 16.41
C VAL A 142 4.08 7.79 16.44
N PRO A 143 3.45 8.56 15.56
CA PRO A 143 3.51 10.02 15.62
C PRO A 143 2.86 10.63 16.87
N VAL A 144 1.79 9.98 17.39
CA VAL A 144 1.18 10.40 18.67
C VAL A 144 2.16 10.18 19.82
N LEU A 145 2.86 9.05 19.81
CA LEU A 145 3.83 8.70 20.83
C LEU A 145 5.02 9.68 20.82
N ILE A 146 5.54 9.99 19.63
CA ILE A 146 6.66 10.93 19.44
C ILE A 146 6.27 12.33 19.93
N ARG A 147 5.06 12.81 19.61
CA ARG A 147 4.57 14.13 20.08
C ARG A 147 4.42 14.24 21.59
N LYS A 148 4.12 13.14 22.29
CA LYS A 148 3.97 13.13 23.75
C LYS A 148 5.29 12.98 24.52
N MET A 149 6.35 12.54 23.86
CA MET A 149 7.62 12.20 24.50
C MET A 149 8.74 13.05 23.89
N GLU A 150 8.96 14.27 24.43
CA GLU A 150 10.09 15.15 24.08
C GLU A 150 11.45 14.45 24.19
N PHE A 151 11.53 13.43 25.04
CA PHE A 151 12.69 12.57 25.21
C PHE A 151 13.08 11.78 23.94
N LEU A 152 12.12 11.47 23.10
CA LEU A 152 12.33 10.71 21.85
C LEU A 152 13.02 11.52 20.75
N GLU A 153 12.91 12.85 20.77
CA GLU A 153 13.53 13.75 19.80
C GLU A 153 15.05 13.72 19.85
N ASN A 154 15.62 13.57 21.06
CA ASN A 154 17.07 13.54 21.29
C ASN A 154 17.74 12.19 20.95
N TRP A 155 16.97 11.14 20.65
CA TRP A 155 17.49 9.77 20.51
C TRP A 155 17.56 9.29 19.05
N THR A 156 17.67 10.22 18.11
CA THR A 156 17.71 9.93 16.66
C THR A 156 18.77 8.89 16.29
N TYR A 157 19.95 8.95 16.89
CA TYR A 157 21.03 7.98 16.65
C TYR A 157 20.70 6.56 17.16
N ILE A 158 19.93 6.44 18.24
CA ILE A 158 19.51 5.14 18.78
C ILE A 158 18.49 4.49 17.82
N TYR A 159 17.57 5.27 17.25
CA TYR A 159 16.63 4.73 16.26
C TYR A 159 17.33 4.27 15.00
N ALA A 160 18.32 5.02 14.51
CA ALA A 160 19.14 4.61 13.37
C ALA A 160 19.92 3.33 13.69
N GLY A 161 20.47 3.20 14.89
CA GLY A 161 21.17 1.99 15.34
C GLY A 161 20.25 0.78 15.45
N VAL A 162 19.08 0.93 16.08
CA VAL A 162 18.09 -0.16 16.22
C VAL A 162 17.53 -0.57 14.86
N GLY A 163 17.20 0.39 13.98
CA GLY A 163 16.74 0.11 12.63
C GLY A 163 17.79 -0.60 11.81
N GLY A 164 19.05 -0.17 11.87
CA GLY A 164 20.17 -0.84 11.20
C GLY A 164 20.41 -2.25 11.73
N ALA A 165 20.36 -2.45 13.04
CA ALA A 165 20.48 -3.77 13.66
C ALA A 165 19.32 -4.71 13.24
N ALA A 166 18.10 -4.22 13.20
CA ALA A 166 16.94 -4.99 12.74
C ALA A 166 17.09 -5.42 11.28
N LEU A 167 17.56 -4.53 10.40
CA LEU A 167 17.83 -4.86 8.99
C LEU A 167 18.94 -5.91 8.85
N LEU A 168 20.02 -5.81 9.65
CA LEU A 168 21.10 -6.81 9.66
C LEU A 168 20.60 -8.18 10.12
N VAL A 169 19.76 -8.23 11.16
CA VAL A 169 19.16 -9.48 11.64
C VAL A 169 18.31 -10.11 10.54
N VAL A 170 17.42 -9.34 9.88
CA VAL A 170 16.60 -9.84 8.77
C VAL A 170 17.47 -10.33 7.60
N ALA A 171 18.51 -9.59 7.23
CA ALA A 171 19.44 -10.00 6.16
C ALA A 171 20.19 -11.29 6.49
N LEU A 172 20.63 -11.46 7.74
CA LEU A 172 21.30 -12.69 8.21
C LEU A 172 20.33 -13.89 8.18
N PHE A 173 19.09 -13.71 8.68
CA PHE A 173 18.08 -14.77 8.61
C PHE A 173 17.71 -15.12 7.17
N ALA A 174 17.60 -14.15 6.26
CA ALA A 174 17.34 -14.40 4.86
C ALA A 174 18.52 -15.17 4.19
N ALA A 175 19.75 -14.82 4.51
CA ALA A 175 20.93 -15.50 4.01
C ALA A 175 21.05 -16.95 4.54
N THR A 176 20.69 -17.19 5.80
CA THR A 176 20.73 -18.54 6.40
C THR A 176 19.58 -19.43 5.96
N SER A 177 18.39 -18.87 5.64
CA SER A 177 17.25 -19.66 5.17
C SER A 177 17.25 -19.90 3.66
N GLY A 178 18.03 -19.15 2.89
CA GLY A 178 18.18 -19.33 1.43
C GLY A 178 19.25 -20.32 1.02
N GLY A 179 19.97 -20.93 1.96
CA GLY A 179 21.04 -21.90 1.73
C GLY A 179 20.70 -23.37 2.02
N ALA A 180 19.40 -23.72 2.12
CA ALA A 180 18.93 -25.09 2.32
C ALA A 180 18.06 -25.57 1.17
#